data_65b86e4aaf56d9327f9bf744d97a194d
#
_entry.id   65b86e4aaf56d9327f9bf744d97a194d
#
_cell.length_a   1.000
_cell.length_b   1.000
_cell.length_c   1.000
_cell.angle_alpha   90.00
_cell.angle_beta   90.00
_cell.angle_gamma   90.00
#
_symmetry.space_group_name_H-M   'P 1'
#
loop_
_entity.id
_entity.type
_entity.pdbx_description
1 polymer ?
#
loop_
_entity_poly.entity_id
_entity_poly.type
_entity_poly.pdbx_seq_one_letter_code
_entity_poly.pdbx_strand_id
1 'polypeptide(L)'
;MLAQVSPWYTHAAQRTAAAPSHALTAPARMEWSTHAGLGPGAEILGRDLCGKRALELGCGPGHNVAHLAKHHQARATGVDLVGLQVRRARSHYGHIDGATFAVGHALHHLQATGQTFDAIYSVFGAVGLVAPELLLTAVSRRLKPGGVLAFSVPHPARAGRHPSTDDRPREDYVTMPDRTRLPIARWEFDARRWGAHLSRAGLGVTSTVELRHPRRDPWATTLLITARKR
;
A
#
# COMPACT_ATOMS: atom_id res chain seq x y z
N MET A 1 -0.45 -15.09 -12.60
CA MET A 1 -0.09 -14.69 -11.22
C MET A 1 1.43 -14.75 -10.94
N LEU A 2 2.15 -15.78 -11.40
CA LEU A 2 3.61 -15.91 -11.22
C LEU A 2 4.44 -14.86 -11.98
N ALA A 3 3.97 -14.36 -13.11
CA ALA A 3 4.69 -13.38 -13.92
C ALA A 3 4.91 -12.00 -13.25
N GLN A 4 4.10 -11.63 -12.25
CA GLN A 4 4.27 -10.36 -11.52
C GLN A 4 5.20 -10.45 -10.31
N VAL A 5 5.50 -11.65 -9.82
CA VAL A 5 6.37 -11.84 -8.64
C VAL A 5 7.82 -11.53 -8.98
N SER A 6 8.28 -11.92 -10.17
CA SER A 6 9.68 -11.77 -10.59
C SER A 6 10.17 -10.32 -10.61
N PRO A 7 9.45 -9.33 -11.20
CA PRO A 7 9.88 -7.93 -11.17
C PRO A 7 10.05 -7.38 -9.75
N TRP A 8 9.10 -7.68 -8.86
CA TRP A 8 9.15 -7.21 -7.47
C TRP A 8 10.25 -7.91 -6.67
N TYR A 9 10.51 -9.20 -6.94
CA TYR A 9 11.62 -9.92 -6.32
C TYR A 9 12.96 -9.34 -6.76
N THR A 10 13.16 -9.10 -8.06
CA THR A 10 14.38 -8.48 -8.61
C THR A 10 14.61 -7.09 -8.01
N HIS A 11 13.56 -6.27 -7.96
CA HIS A 11 13.62 -4.94 -7.33
C HIS A 11 14.02 -5.04 -5.85
N ALA A 12 13.42 -5.97 -5.10
CA ALA A 12 13.77 -6.18 -3.70
C ALA A 12 15.22 -6.65 -3.52
N ALA A 13 15.69 -7.58 -4.36
CA ALA A 13 17.06 -8.11 -4.30
C ALA A 13 18.10 -7.01 -4.52
N GLN A 14 17.93 -6.18 -5.54
CA GLN A 14 18.84 -5.06 -5.82
C GLN A 14 18.85 -4.02 -4.69
N ARG A 15 17.68 -3.70 -4.12
CA ARG A 15 17.61 -2.78 -2.98
C ARG A 15 18.15 -3.35 -1.68
N THR A 16 18.05 -4.66 -1.50
CA THR A 16 18.56 -5.31 -0.28
C THR A 16 20.08 -5.36 -0.26
N ALA A 17 20.72 -5.51 -1.42
CA ALA A 17 22.18 -5.50 -1.52
C ALA A 17 22.82 -4.21 -0.97
N ALA A 18 22.09 -3.08 -1.03
CA ALA A 18 22.55 -1.77 -0.54
C ALA A 18 21.95 -1.38 0.81
N ALA A 19 21.15 -2.24 1.44
CA ALA A 19 20.43 -1.90 2.67
C ALA A 19 21.18 -2.34 3.91
N PRO A 20 21.07 -1.60 5.03
CA PRO A 20 21.62 -2.05 6.31
C PRO A 20 20.98 -3.37 6.75
N SER A 21 21.78 -4.24 7.37
CA SER A 21 21.33 -5.54 7.88
C SER A 21 20.93 -5.52 9.36
N HIS A 22 20.99 -4.35 10.01
CA HIS A 22 20.70 -4.17 11.44
C HIS A 22 19.31 -3.57 11.69
N ALA A 23 18.89 -3.58 12.94
CA ALA A 23 17.67 -2.91 13.39
C ALA A 23 17.70 -1.40 13.09
N LEU A 24 16.57 -0.87 12.66
CA LEU A 24 16.42 0.54 12.34
C LEU A 24 15.39 1.19 13.27
N THR A 25 15.55 2.50 13.45
CA THR A 25 14.51 3.33 14.09
C THR A 25 13.30 3.44 13.18
N ALA A 26 12.10 3.36 13.76
CA ALA A 26 10.87 3.58 13.01
C ALA A 26 10.86 5.00 12.40
N PRO A 27 10.42 5.15 11.15
CA PRO A 27 10.27 6.48 10.55
C PRO A 27 9.36 7.37 11.39
N ALA A 28 9.72 8.65 11.51
CA ALA A 28 8.96 9.62 12.30
C ALA A 28 7.58 9.94 11.65
N ARG A 29 7.41 9.64 10.36
CA ARG A 29 6.19 9.94 9.61
C ARG A 29 5.81 8.75 8.72
N MET A 30 4.51 8.53 8.58
CA MET A 30 3.95 7.67 7.53
C MET A 30 3.89 8.44 6.21
N GLU A 31 4.32 7.80 5.13
CA GLU A 31 4.37 8.43 3.81
C GLU A 31 3.40 7.74 2.85
N TRP A 32 2.64 8.53 2.10
CA TRP A 32 1.70 8.07 1.07
C TRP A 32 2.21 8.32 -0.35
N SER A 33 3.33 9.02 -0.47
CA SER A 33 3.96 9.39 -1.72
C SER A 33 5.38 8.84 -1.80
N THR A 34 5.94 8.79 -3.00
CA THR A 34 7.37 8.52 -3.19
C THR A 34 8.28 9.70 -2.77
N HIS A 35 7.67 10.82 -2.38
CA HIS A 35 8.36 12.03 -1.94
C HIS A 35 8.04 12.28 -0.47
N ALA A 36 9.08 12.28 0.35
CA ALA A 36 8.95 12.47 1.78
C ALA A 36 8.26 13.80 2.12
N GLY A 37 7.39 13.77 3.13
CA GLY A 37 6.67 14.93 3.62
C GLY A 37 5.49 15.39 2.75
N LEU A 38 5.20 14.70 1.65
CA LEU A 38 4.11 15.09 0.75
C LEU A 38 2.80 14.37 1.11
N GLY A 39 1.78 15.16 1.41
CA GLY A 39 0.44 14.67 1.75
C GLY A 39 0.20 14.47 3.25
N PRO A 40 -0.88 13.80 3.64
CA PRO A 40 -1.20 13.53 5.04
C PRO A 40 -0.26 12.51 5.66
N GLY A 41 -0.32 12.35 7.00
CA GLY A 41 0.35 11.29 7.75
C GLY A 41 -0.59 10.11 8.05
N ALA A 42 -0.40 9.52 9.23
CA ALA A 42 -1.20 8.38 9.70
C ALA A 42 -2.62 8.76 10.14
N GLU A 43 -2.91 10.04 10.37
CA GLU A 43 -4.19 10.56 10.86
C GLU A 43 -5.39 10.20 9.97
N ILE A 44 -5.16 9.93 8.68
CA ILE A 44 -6.23 9.51 7.75
C ILE A 44 -6.74 8.10 8.04
N LEU A 45 -5.97 7.27 8.77
CA LEU A 45 -6.37 5.93 9.20
C LEU A 45 -7.26 5.96 10.45
N GLY A 46 -7.22 7.06 11.22
CA GLY A 46 -8.01 7.26 12.43
C GLY A 46 -7.38 8.29 13.36
N ARG A 47 -8.21 8.93 14.18
CA ARG A 47 -7.73 9.93 15.17
C ARG A 47 -6.90 9.29 16.27
N ASP A 48 -7.28 8.11 16.70
CA ASP A 48 -6.60 7.32 17.71
C ASP A 48 -6.42 5.89 17.19
N LEU A 49 -5.17 5.47 17.05
CA LEU A 49 -4.78 4.14 16.59
C LEU A 49 -4.24 3.27 17.74
N CYS A 50 -4.18 3.78 18.98
CA CYS A 50 -3.69 3.04 20.13
C CYS A 50 -4.48 1.75 20.34
N GLY A 51 -3.78 0.61 20.36
CA GLY A 51 -4.39 -0.74 20.47
C GLY A 51 -5.22 -1.18 19.25
N LYS A 52 -5.42 -0.33 18.23
CA LYS A 52 -6.17 -0.66 17.00
C LYS A 52 -5.38 -1.61 16.12
N ARG A 53 -6.12 -2.46 15.39
CA ARG A 53 -5.51 -3.37 14.41
C ARG A 53 -5.43 -2.70 13.05
N ALA A 54 -4.21 -2.55 12.53
CA ALA A 54 -3.95 -2.03 11.19
C ALA A 54 -3.28 -3.10 10.33
N LEU A 55 -3.63 -3.17 9.04
CA LEU A 55 -3.05 -4.11 8.07
C LEU A 55 -2.54 -3.36 6.84
N GLU A 56 -1.26 -3.51 6.53
CA GLU A 56 -0.67 -3.02 5.28
C GLU A 56 -0.61 -4.12 4.22
N LEU A 57 -1.16 -3.86 3.05
CA LEU A 57 -1.16 -4.76 1.91
C LEU A 57 -0.05 -4.37 0.91
N GLY A 58 1.01 -5.17 0.85
CA GLY A 58 2.24 -4.88 0.12
C GLY A 58 3.17 -3.97 0.94
N CYS A 59 3.55 -4.39 2.14
CA CYS A 59 4.27 -3.56 3.11
C CYS A 59 5.75 -3.30 2.76
N GLY A 60 6.30 -3.99 1.76
CA GLY A 60 7.71 -3.86 1.42
C GLY A 60 8.63 -4.08 2.64
N PRO A 61 9.59 -3.17 2.88
CA PRO A 61 10.52 -3.28 4.02
C PRO A 61 9.93 -2.82 5.36
N GLY A 62 8.61 -2.56 5.46
CA GLY A 62 7.89 -2.42 6.72
C GLY A 62 7.89 -1.04 7.35
N HIS A 63 8.27 0.02 6.65
CA HIS A 63 8.41 1.38 7.20
C HIS A 63 7.15 1.92 7.86
N ASN A 64 6.01 1.83 7.17
CA ASN A 64 4.73 2.36 7.68
C ASN A 64 4.17 1.49 8.81
N VAL A 65 4.35 0.17 8.75
CA VAL A 65 4.01 -0.74 9.85
C VAL A 65 4.76 -0.36 11.12
N ALA A 66 6.08 -0.15 11.00
CA ALA A 66 6.93 0.27 12.10
C ALA A 66 6.51 1.64 12.67
N HIS A 67 6.19 2.60 11.80
CA HIS A 67 5.68 3.91 12.21
C HIS A 67 4.41 3.78 13.05
N LEU A 68 3.40 3.05 12.56
CA LEU A 68 2.13 2.88 13.27
C LEU A 68 2.33 2.17 14.62
N ALA A 69 3.14 1.13 14.67
CA ALA A 69 3.40 0.40 15.90
C ALA A 69 4.13 1.27 16.93
N LYS A 70 5.20 1.98 16.51
CA LYS A 70 6.04 2.76 17.43
C LYS A 70 5.40 4.06 17.89
N HIS A 71 4.84 4.84 16.97
CA HIS A 71 4.39 6.20 17.27
C HIS A 71 2.91 6.29 17.58
N HIS A 72 2.12 5.30 17.18
CA HIS A 72 0.68 5.25 17.44
C HIS A 72 0.26 4.06 18.30
N GLN A 73 1.20 3.22 18.77
CA GLN A 73 0.92 2.04 19.61
C GLN A 73 -0.14 1.12 18.99
N ALA A 74 -0.22 1.10 17.65
CA ALA A 74 -1.11 0.23 16.91
C ALA A 74 -0.59 -1.21 16.88
N ARG A 75 -1.50 -2.17 16.78
CA ARG A 75 -1.17 -3.55 16.41
C ARG A 75 -1.12 -3.63 14.88
N ALA A 76 0.04 -3.32 14.32
CA ALA A 76 0.23 -3.18 12.89
C ALA A 76 0.82 -4.46 12.27
N THR A 77 0.15 -4.99 11.27
CA THR A 77 0.62 -6.15 10.49
C THR A 77 0.92 -5.71 9.06
N GLY A 78 2.09 -6.10 8.54
CA GLY A 78 2.44 -5.94 7.14
C GLY A 78 2.46 -7.28 6.41
N VAL A 79 1.85 -7.33 5.24
CA VAL A 79 1.89 -8.50 4.35
C VAL A 79 2.56 -8.12 3.05
N ASP A 80 3.54 -8.90 2.61
CA ASP A 80 4.17 -8.71 1.30
C ASP A 80 4.37 -10.06 0.60
N LEU A 81 4.16 -10.05 -0.71
CA LEU A 81 4.34 -11.24 -1.56
C LEU A 81 5.81 -11.69 -1.63
N VAL A 82 6.74 -10.72 -1.52
CA VAL A 82 8.17 -10.94 -1.66
C VAL A 82 8.80 -11.27 -0.31
N GLY A 83 9.11 -12.54 -0.08
CA GLY A 83 9.71 -13.01 1.18
C GLY A 83 10.99 -12.28 1.58
N LEU A 84 11.76 -11.78 0.62
CA LEU A 84 12.96 -10.97 0.88
C LEU A 84 12.61 -9.63 1.55
N GLN A 85 11.52 -8.97 1.14
CA GLN A 85 11.03 -7.75 1.78
C GLN A 85 10.60 -8.03 3.23
N VAL A 86 9.88 -9.12 3.45
CA VAL A 86 9.44 -9.51 4.79
C VAL A 86 10.62 -9.84 5.71
N ARG A 87 11.65 -10.55 5.21
CA ARG A 87 12.89 -10.78 5.99
C ARG A 87 13.56 -9.45 6.37
N ARG A 88 13.61 -8.52 5.44
CA ARG A 88 14.13 -7.17 5.65
C ARG A 88 13.33 -6.40 6.69
N ALA A 89 12.00 -6.41 6.56
CA ALA A 89 11.09 -5.78 7.52
C ALA A 89 11.28 -6.33 8.94
N ARG A 90 11.41 -7.65 9.08
CA ARG A 90 11.68 -8.31 10.36
C ARG A 90 13.05 -7.95 10.93
N SER A 91 14.08 -7.90 10.10
CA SER A 91 15.44 -7.48 10.53
C SER A 91 15.46 -6.04 10.99
N HIS A 92 14.78 -5.14 10.28
CA HIS A 92 14.77 -3.71 10.59
C HIS A 92 13.88 -3.38 11.79
N TYR A 93 12.69 -3.98 11.88
CA TYR A 93 11.60 -3.51 12.74
C TYR A 93 10.94 -4.61 13.58
N GLY A 94 11.40 -5.86 13.48
CA GLY A 94 10.83 -6.96 14.28
C GLY A 94 11.00 -6.80 15.79
N HIS A 95 11.85 -5.89 16.25
CA HIS A 95 12.05 -5.53 17.65
C HIS A 95 11.01 -4.52 18.18
N ILE A 96 10.20 -3.94 17.31
CA ILE A 96 9.17 -2.95 17.70
C ILE A 96 7.90 -3.66 18.12
N ASP A 97 7.51 -3.45 19.37
CA ASP A 97 6.27 -4.00 19.90
C ASP A 97 5.07 -3.56 19.06
N GLY A 98 4.18 -4.52 18.77
CA GLY A 98 3.00 -4.28 17.93
C GLY A 98 3.26 -4.35 16.42
N ALA A 99 4.51 -4.44 15.95
CA ALA A 99 4.83 -4.63 14.54
C ALA A 99 4.97 -6.12 14.20
N THR A 100 4.22 -6.60 13.21
CA THR A 100 4.30 -7.98 12.72
C THR A 100 4.37 -8.02 11.19
N PHE A 101 5.04 -9.04 10.63
CA PHE A 101 5.27 -9.14 9.20
C PHE A 101 5.04 -10.57 8.70
N ALA A 102 4.25 -10.74 7.65
CA ALA A 102 3.92 -12.02 7.04
C ALA A 102 4.24 -12.05 5.54
N VAL A 103 4.74 -13.18 5.06
CA VAL A 103 4.87 -13.45 3.63
C VAL A 103 3.54 -13.95 3.10
N GLY A 104 3.03 -13.34 2.04
CA GLY A 104 1.82 -13.81 1.41
C GLY A 104 1.24 -12.87 0.36
N HIS A 105 0.40 -13.44 -0.49
CA HIS A 105 -0.40 -12.66 -1.42
C HIS A 105 -1.53 -11.94 -0.65
N ALA A 106 -1.68 -10.64 -0.84
CA ALA A 106 -2.63 -9.80 -0.09
C ALA A 106 -4.07 -10.36 -0.08
N LEU A 107 -4.58 -10.78 -1.24
CA LEU A 107 -5.93 -11.37 -1.35
C LEU A 107 -6.04 -12.68 -0.56
N HIS A 108 -5.07 -13.57 -0.68
CA HIS A 108 -5.09 -14.86 0.04
C HIS A 108 -4.99 -14.65 1.56
N HIS A 109 -4.16 -13.69 2.00
CA HIS A 109 -4.08 -13.34 3.42
C HIS A 109 -5.43 -12.85 3.96
N LEU A 110 -6.09 -11.94 3.25
CA LEU A 110 -7.42 -11.45 3.62
C LEU A 110 -8.49 -12.55 3.63
N GLN A 111 -8.39 -13.51 2.72
CA GLN A 111 -9.33 -14.65 2.67
C GLN A 111 -9.10 -15.64 3.82
N ALA A 112 -7.85 -15.93 4.14
CA ALA A 112 -7.45 -16.93 5.13
C ALA A 112 -7.55 -16.42 6.57
N THR A 113 -7.30 -15.12 6.83
CA THR A 113 -7.32 -14.59 8.19
C THR A 113 -8.73 -14.57 8.77
N GLY A 114 -8.87 -14.99 10.03
CA GLY A 114 -10.11 -14.78 10.82
C GLY A 114 -10.20 -13.39 11.44
N GLN A 115 -9.14 -12.57 11.36
CA GLN A 115 -9.09 -11.27 12.02
C GLN A 115 -9.86 -10.19 11.26
N THR A 116 -10.34 -9.20 12.03
CA THR A 116 -10.88 -7.94 11.50
C THR A 116 -10.00 -6.77 11.94
N PHE A 117 -10.01 -5.70 11.14
CA PHE A 117 -9.10 -4.58 11.27
C PHE A 117 -9.88 -3.27 11.42
N ASP A 118 -9.33 -2.35 12.19
CA ASP A 118 -9.82 -0.98 12.31
C ASP A 118 -9.40 -0.14 11.08
N ALA A 119 -8.20 -0.43 10.54
CA ALA A 119 -7.70 0.15 9.31
C ALA A 119 -7.01 -0.90 8.44
N ILE A 120 -7.26 -0.86 7.13
CA ILE A 120 -6.48 -1.58 6.10
C ILE A 120 -5.94 -0.53 5.14
N TYR A 121 -4.66 -0.64 4.77
CA TYR A 121 -4.06 0.34 3.88
C TYR A 121 -3.05 -0.29 2.91
N SER A 122 -2.72 0.46 1.86
CA SER A 122 -1.76 0.02 0.85
C SER A 122 -1.06 1.23 0.24
N VAL A 123 0.26 1.31 0.38
CA VAL A 123 1.07 2.41 -0.17
C VAL A 123 1.86 1.87 -1.35
N PHE A 124 1.43 2.18 -2.57
CA PHE A 124 1.98 1.63 -3.83
C PHE A 124 2.13 0.09 -3.80
N GLY A 125 1.34 -0.56 -2.95
CA GLY A 125 1.40 -2.01 -2.70
C GLY A 125 0.38 -2.78 -3.53
N ALA A 126 -0.42 -3.65 -2.87
CA ALA A 126 -1.30 -4.59 -3.54
C ALA A 126 -2.48 -3.92 -4.28
N VAL A 127 -2.97 -2.76 -3.79
CA VAL A 127 -4.04 -2.02 -4.48
C VAL A 127 -3.47 -1.45 -5.79
N GLY A 128 -4.16 -1.73 -6.88
CA GLY A 128 -3.68 -1.42 -8.23
C GLY A 128 -2.85 -2.53 -8.89
N LEU A 129 -2.45 -3.58 -8.14
CA LEU A 129 -1.72 -4.74 -8.66
C LEU A 129 -2.54 -6.05 -8.58
N VAL A 130 -3.62 -6.05 -7.82
CA VAL A 130 -4.56 -7.16 -7.68
C VAL A 130 -5.93 -6.71 -8.21
N ALA A 131 -6.68 -7.61 -8.81
CA ALA A 131 -8.02 -7.31 -9.38
C ALA A 131 -8.91 -6.60 -8.34
N PRO A 132 -9.37 -5.36 -8.63
CA PRO A 132 -10.07 -4.52 -7.65
C PRO A 132 -11.31 -5.17 -7.06
N GLU A 133 -12.11 -5.87 -7.87
CA GLU A 133 -13.35 -6.51 -7.44
C GLU A 133 -13.08 -7.57 -6.35
N LEU A 134 -12.02 -8.35 -6.53
CA LEU A 134 -11.65 -9.40 -5.60
C LEU A 134 -11.02 -8.81 -4.32
N LEU A 135 -10.06 -7.90 -4.50
CA LEU A 135 -9.32 -7.33 -3.38
C LEU A 135 -10.19 -6.46 -2.49
N LEU A 136 -10.97 -5.53 -3.07
CA LEU A 136 -11.80 -4.60 -2.30
C LEU A 136 -12.95 -5.31 -1.59
N THR A 137 -13.51 -6.36 -2.19
CA THR A 137 -14.50 -7.23 -1.52
C THR A 137 -13.88 -7.93 -0.30
N ALA A 138 -12.67 -8.47 -0.44
CA ALA A 138 -11.97 -9.12 0.68
C ALA A 138 -11.59 -8.10 1.76
N VAL A 139 -11.15 -6.90 1.39
CA VAL A 139 -10.88 -5.78 2.31
C VAL A 139 -12.13 -5.42 3.10
N SER A 140 -13.26 -5.20 2.40
CA SER A 140 -14.53 -4.86 3.05
C SER A 140 -14.98 -5.91 4.07
N ARG A 141 -14.82 -7.19 3.75
CA ARG A 141 -15.14 -8.29 4.68
C ARG A 141 -14.26 -8.27 5.94
N ARG A 142 -13.05 -7.80 5.86
CA ARG A 142 -12.08 -7.77 6.98
C ARG A 142 -12.00 -6.45 7.70
N LEU A 143 -12.58 -5.38 7.18
CA LEU A 143 -12.78 -4.15 7.93
C LEU A 143 -13.91 -4.32 8.96
N LYS A 144 -13.71 -3.78 10.15
CA LYS A 144 -14.80 -3.58 11.12
C LYS A 144 -15.83 -2.59 10.58
N PRO A 145 -17.09 -2.58 11.06
CA PRO A 145 -18.02 -1.50 10.76
C PRO A 145 -17.37 -0.14 11.06
N GLY A 146 -17.48 0.82 10.15
CA GLY A 146 -16.82 2.13 10.25
C GLY A 146 -15.30 2.12 10.04
N GLY A 147 -14.69 0.96 9.86
CA GLY A 147 -13.25 0.82 9.60
C GLY A 147 -12.80 1.51 8.32
N VAL A 148 -11.53 1.89 8.27
CA VAL A 148 -10.95 2.71 7.20
C VAL A 148 -10.15 1.86 6.22
N LEU A 149 -10.38 2.05 4.92
CA LEU A 149 -9.43 1.72 3.87
C LEU A 149 -8.77 3.01 3.37
N ALA A 150 -7.43 3.04 3.35
CA ALA A 150 -6.69 4.10 2.67
C ALA A 150 -5.63 3.51 1.74
N PHE A 151 -5.49 4.04 0.54
CA PHE A 151 -4.45 3.57 -0.36
C PHE A 151 -3.94 4.67 -1.28
N SER A 152 -2.65 4.59 -1.60
CA SER A 152 -2.04 5.38 -2.65
C SER A 152 -1.62 4.51 -3.82
N VAL A 153 -1.90 5.01 -5.01
CA VAL A 153 -1.51 4.41 -6.30
C VAL A 153 -0.83 5.46 -7.18
N PRO A 154 0.01 5.04 -8.12
CA PRO A 154 0.54 5.97 -9.11
C PRO A 154 -0.60 6.63 -9.89
N HIS A 155 -0.55 7.95 -10.03
CA HIS A 155 -1.51 8.67 -10.86
C HIS A 155 -1.20 8.44 -12.34
N PRO A 156 -2.20 8.15 -13.22
CA PRO A 156 -1.93 7.92 -14.65
C PRO A 156 -1.20 9.07 -15.33
N ALA A 157 -1.53 10.31 -14.99
CA ALA A 157 -0.91 11.51 -15.55
C ALA A 157 0.62 11.60 -15.31
N ARG A 158 1.18 10.88 -14.30
CA ARG A 158 2.64 10.83 -14.05
C ARG A 158 3.46 10.38 -15.27
N ALA A 159 2.83 9.61 -16.14
CA ALA A 159 3.44 9.08 -17.38
C ALA A 159 2.80 9.68 -18.64
N GLY A 160 2.08 10.82 -18.53
CA GLY A 160 1.36 11.43 -19.64
C GLY A 160 0.20 10.59 -20.17
N ARG A 161 -0.32 9.64 -19.38
CA ARG A 161 -1.38 8.72 -19.80
C ARG A 161 -2.74 9.14 -19.24
N HIS A 162 -3.78 8.88 -20.02
CA HIS A 162 -5.16 8.97 -19.54
C HIS A 162 -5.50 7.75 -18.67
N PRO A 163 -6.40 7.89 -17.68
CA PRO A 163 -6.93 6.77 -16.91
C PRO A 163 -7.52 5.68 -17.81
N SER A 164 -7.55 4.44 -17.31
CA SER A 164 -8.18 3.32 -18.02
C SER A 164 -9.67 3.59 -18.22
N THR A 165 -10.17 3.31 -19.41
CA THR A 165 -11.58 3.41 -19.75
C THR A 165 -12.36 2.11 -19.51
N ASP A 166 -11.64 1.01 -19.25
CA ASP A 166 -12.19 -0.30 -18.92
C ASP A 166 -11.61 -0.82 -17.57
N ASP A 167 -12.09 -1.97 -17.12
CA ASP A 167 -11.66 -2.60 -15.86
C ASP A 167 -10.51 -3.60 -16.07
N ARG A 168 -9.70 -3.45 -17.13
CA ARG A 168 -8.54 -4.28 -17.40
C ARG A 168 -7.25 -3.63 -16.88
N PRO A 169 -6.28 -4.44 -16.44
CA PRO A 169 -4.96 -3.93 -16.12
C PRO A 169 -4.23 -3.51 -17.40
N ARG A 170 -3.39 -2.51 -17.29
CA ARG A 170 -2.51 -2.04 -18.37
C ARG A 170 -1.07 -2.41 -18.09
N GLU A 171 -0.28 -2.51 -19.12
CA GLU A 171 1.16 -2.63 -18.97
C GLU A 171 1.73 -1.35 -18.32
N ASP A 172 2.52 -1.54 -17.29
CA ASP A 172 3.31 -0.54 -16.59
C ASP A 172 4.68 -1.14 -16.29
N TYR A 173 5.58 -0.37 -15.67
CA TYR A 173 6.95 -0.81 -15.42
C TYR A 173 7.38 -0.49 -13.99
N VAL A 174 8.11 -1.41 -13.40
CA VAL A 174 8.92 -1.14 -12.21
C VAL A 174 10.31 -0.74 -12.67
N THR A 175 10.76 0.43 -12.27
CA THR A 175 12.13 0.89 -12.52
C THR A 175 13.05 0.35 -11.43
N MET A 176 14.04 -0.40 -11.83
CA MET A 176 15.06 -0.98 -10.96
C MET A 176 16.07 0.06 -10.48
N PRO A 177 16.83 -0.18 -9.40
CA PRO A 177 17.94 0.70 -8.99
C PRO A 177 18.99 0.94 -10.07
N ASP A 178 19.25 -0.04 -10.92
CA ASP A 178 20.15 0.05 -12.09
C ASP A 178 19.51 0.74 -13.32
N ARG A 179 18.30 1.30 -13.17
CA ARG A 179 17.47 1.95 -14.20
C ARG A 179 16.86 1.02 -15.24
N THR A 180 17.06 -0.28 -15.17
CA THR A 180 16.30 -1.21 -16.02
C THR A 180 14.81 -1.13 -15.67
N ARG A 181 13.95 -1.45 -16.63
CA ARG A 181 12.48 -1.41 -16.46
C ARG A 181 11.93 -2.80 -16.72
N LEU A 182 11.24 -3.36 -15.73
CA LEU A 182 10.59 -4.65 -15.87
C LEU A 182 9.06 -4.47 -15.93
N PRO A 183 8.40 -5.16 -16.87
CA PRO A 183 6.96 -4.99 -17.09
C PRO A 183 6.15 -5.57 -15.93
N ILE A 184 5.07 -4.88 -15.59
CA ILE A 184 4.04 -5.32 -14.65
C ILE A 184 2.66 -4.99 -15.24
N ALA A 185 1.63 -5.62 -14.72
CA ALA A 185 0.25 -5.25 -15.01
C ALA A 185 -0.30 -4.40 -13.85
N ARG A 186 -0.97 -3.28 -14.17
CA ARG A 186 -1.52 -2.36 -13.18
C ARG A 186 -2.89 -1.84 -13.59
N TRP A 187 -3.80 -1.73 -12.63
CA TRP A 187 -5.06 -1.01 -12.78
C TRP A 187 -4.82 0.49 -12.56
N GLU A 188 -4.93 1.28 -13.64
CA GLU A 188 -4.67 2.72 -13.63
C GLU A 188 -5.98 3.50 -13.78
N PHE A 189 -6.75 3.57 -12.71
CA PHE A 189 -8.03 4.23 -12.68
C PHE A 189 -7.93 5.67 -12.17
N ASP A 190 -8.86 6.52 -12.60
CA ASP A 190 -9.13 7.81 -11.97
C ASP A 190 -9.90 7.63 -10.64
N ALA A 191 -10.08 8.73 -9.92
CA ALA A 191 -10.78 8.74 -8.65
C ALA A 191 -12.24 8.27 -8.78
N ARG A 192 -12.91 8.63 -9.88
CA ARG A 192 -14.30 8.26 -10.15
C ARG A 192 -14.45 6.73 -10.31
N ARG A 193 -13.57 6.12 -11.09
CA ARG A 193 -13.61 4.67 -11.32
C ARG A 193 -13.22 3.89 -10.07
N TRP A 194 -12.20 4.31 -9.33
CA TRP A 194 -11.91 3.75 -8.01
C TRP A 194 -13.11 3.86 -7.08
N GLY A 195 -13.80 5.02 -7.05
CA GLY A 195 -15.00 5.22 -6.26
C GLY A 195 -16.14 4.25 -6.62
N ALA A 196 -16.31 3.93 -7.90
CA ALA A 196 -17.30 2.96 -8.35
C ALA A 196 -16.98 1.54 -7.85
N HIS A 197 -15.71 1.10 -7.93
CA HIS A 197 -15.27 -0.20 -7.38
C HIS A 197 -15.43 -0.26 -5.87
N LEU A 198 -15.04 0.79 -5.14
CA LEU A 198 -15.21 0.90 -3.70
C LEU A 198 -16.68 0.80 -3.29
N SER A 199 -17.55 1.52 -3.97
CA SER A 199 -19.01 1.50 -3.70
C SER A 199 -19.60 0.09 -3.90
N ARG A 200 -19.23 -0.61 -4.98
CA ARG A 200 -19.65 -2.01 -5.20
C ARG A 200 -19.20 -2.96 -4.09
N ALA A 201 -18.06 -2.66 -3.45
CA ALA A 201 -17.54 -3.42 -2.30
C ALA A 201 -18.15 -2.98 -0.94
N GLY A 202 -19.11 -2.04 -0.92
CA GLY A 202 -19.70 -1.51 0.32
C GLY A 202 -18.82 -0.51 1.08
N LEU A 203 -17.87 0.11 0.37
CA LEU A 203 -16.94 1.11 0.91
C LEU A 203 -17.32 2.49 0.38
N GLY A 204 -17.63 3.43 1.27
CA GLY A 204 -17.92 4.83 0.92
C GLY A 204 -16.65 5.67 0.90
N VAL A 205 -16.34 6.32 -0.24
CA VAL A 205 -15.20 7.24 -0.35
C VAL A 205 -15.44 8.43 0.59
N THR A 206 -14.43 8.77 1.38
CA THR A 206 -14.44 9.92 2.31
C THR A 206 -13.48 11.02 1.89
N SER A 207 -12.43 10.68 1.15
CA SER A 207 -11.46 11.65 0.64
C SER A 207 -10.77 11.14 -0.62
N THR A 208 -10.43 12.05 -1.49
CA THR A 208 -9.58 11.82 -2.66
C THR A 208 -8.61 12.98 -2.79
N VAL A 209 -7.31 12.69 -2.85
CA VAL A 209 -6.24 13.69 -2.93
C VAL A 209 -5.30 13.31 -4.06
N GLU A 210 -5.04 14.26 -4.94
CA GLU A 210 -3.98 14.17 -5.94
C GLU A 210 -2.72 14.84 -5.38
N LEU A 211 -1.68 14.05 -5.14
CA LEU A 211 -0.40 14.57 -4.65
C LEU A 211 0.49 14.92 -5.84
N ARG A 212 1.04 16.15 -5.83
CA ARG A 212 1.89 16.72 -6.88
C ARG A 212 3.28 17.00 -6.33
N HIS A 213 4.31 16.67 -7.10
CA HIS A 213 5.67 16.97 -6.66
C HIS A 213 5.96 18.49 -6.78
N PRO A 214 6.42 19.17 -5.71
CA PRO A 214 6.57 20.63 -5.70
C PRO A 214 7.53 21.20 -6.75
N ARG A 215 8.48 20.39 -7.25
CA ARG A 215 9.55 20.80 -8.17
C ARG A 215 9.44 20.17 -9.57
N ARG A 216 8.47 19.31 -9.80
CA ARG A 216 8.34 18.54 -11.03
C ARG A 216 6.92 18.64 -11.54
N ASP A 217 6.58 19.74 -12.20
CA ASP A 217 5.44 19.67 -13.08
C ASP A 217 4.02 19.89 -12.50
N PRO A 218 3.11 20.39 -13.32
CA PRO A 218 1.70 20.55 -13.00
C PRO A 218 0.98 19.20 -12.78
N TRP A 219 1.59 18.05 -13.09
CA TRP A 219 0.92 16.76 -13.08
C TRP A 219 0.93 16.07 -11.71
N ALA A 220 -0.22 15.52 -11.33
CA ALA A 220 -0.30 14.65 -10.15
C ALA A 220 0.54 13.38 -10.37
N THR A 221 1.33 13.00 -9.35
CA THR A 221 2.15 11.78 -9.37
C THR A 221 1.52 10.62 -8.62
N THR A 222 0.65 10.93 -7.65
CA THR A 222 0.03 9.98 -6.75
C THR A 222 -1.44 10.30 -6.57
N LEU A 223 -2.29 9.29 -6.65
CA LEU A 223 -3.69 9.36 -6.24
C LEU A 223 -3.82 8.67 -4.88
N LEU A 224 -4.27 9.40 -3.86
CA LEU A 224 -4.55 8.90 -2.52
C LEU A 224 -6.06 8.91 -2.28
N ILE A 225 -6.61 7.76 -1.93
CA ILE A 225 -8.05 7.59 -1.66
C ILE A 225 -8.24 7.02 -0.26
N THR A 226 -9.19 7.60 0.46
CA THR A 226 -9.67 7.10 1.75
C THR A 226 -11.14 6.76 1.65
N ALA A 227 -11.53 5.60 2.18
CA ALA A 227 -12.90 5.12 2.20
C ALA A 227 -13.23 4.49 3.55
N ARG A 228 -14.51 4.41 3.90
CA ARG A 228 -15.00 3.75 5.11
C ARG A 228 -15.98 2.64 4.78
N LYS A 229 -15.90 1.56 5.56
CA LYS A 229 -16.93 0.52 5.54
C LYS A 229 -18.23 1.09 6.11
N ARG A 230 -19.30 0.97 5.32
CA ARG A 230 -20.68 1.30 5.72
C ARG A 230 -21.24 0.28 6.68
#